data_7942b35fa7b414237a324a73680f0259
#
_entry.id   7942b35fa7b414237a324a73680f0259
#
_cell.length_a   1.000
_cell.length_b   1.000
_cell.length_c   1.000
_cell.angle_alpha   90.00
_cell.angle_beta   90.00
_cell.angle_gamma   90.00
#
_symmetry.space_group_name_H-M   'P 1'
#
loop_
_entity.id
_entity.type
_entity.pdbx_description
1 polymer ?
#
loop_
_entity_poly.entity_id
_entity_poly.type
_entity_poly.pdbx_seq_one_letter_code
_entity_poly.pdbx_strand_id
1 'polypeptide(L)'
;MEKAALGIKLRDARISKGYTQQALAEKVDIADMYLSEIERGVKTPSLRLFIKIIEALDVSADFILRDELPSGKSFVYDEITSKLEGLTPKQRKAIADLIDAYVKNL
;
A
#
# COMPACT_ATOMS: atom_id res chain seq x y z
N MET A 1 17.15 1.92 0.26
CA MET A 1 15.90 1.17 0.58
C MET A 1 16.27 -0.25 0.98
N GLU A 2 15.76 -0.69 2.10
CA GLU A 2 15.97 -2.07 2.53
C GLU A 2 15.04 -3.02 1.78
N LYS A 3 15.62 -4.06 1.21
CA LYS A 3 14.86 -5.09 0.47
C LYS A 3 13.81 -5.75 1.34
N ALA A 4 14.16 -6.05 2.60
CA ALA A 4 13.23 -6.72 3.52
C ALA A 4 12.03 -5.84 3.87
N ALA A 5 12.23 -4.56 4.10
CA ALA A 5 11.14 -3.63 4.41
C ALA A 5 10.16 -3.51 3.24
N LEU A 6 10.68 -3.37 2.02
CA LEU A 6 9.86 -3.34 0.82
C LEU A 6 9.06 -4.64 0.65
N GLY A 7 9.73 -5.78 0.81
CA GLY A 7 9.11 -7.10 0.66
C GLY A 7 7.96 -7.31 1.63
N ILE A 8 8.13 -6.92 2.89
CA ILE A 8 7.09 -7.03 3.92
C ILE A 8 5.86 -6.20 3.54
N LYS A 9 6.07 -4.97 3.08
CA LYS A 9 4.97 -4.08 2.69
C LYS A 9 4.20 -4.62 1.49
N LEU A 10 4.91 -5.15 0.49
CA LEU A 10 4.27 -5.75 -0.67
C LEU A 10 3.48 -7.00 -0.27
N ARG A 11 4.04 -7.83 0.61
CA ARG A 11 3.37 -9.01 1.12
C ARG A 11 2.11 -8.64 1.90
N ASP A 12 2.20 -7.68 2.80
CA ASP A 12 1.07 -7.24 3.61
C ASP A 12 -0.05 -6.67 2.73
N ALA A 13 0.31 -5.89 1.71
CA ALA A 13 -0.65 -5.37 0.74
C ALA A 13 -1.32 -6.51 -0.03
N ARG A 14 -0.55 -7.50 -0.46
CA ARG A 14 -1.10 -8.67 -1.16
C ARG A 14 -2.12 -9.41 -0.30
N ILE A 15 -1.75 -9.70 0.94
CA ILE A 15 -2.63 -10.41 1.89
C ILE A 15 -3.88 -9.59 2.16
N SER A 16 -3.73 -8.29 2.38
CA SER A 16 -4.82 -7.36 2.63
C SER A 16 -5.83 -7.32 1.47
N LYS A 17 -5.36 -7.50 0.25
CA LYS A 17 -6.23 -7.53 -0.94
C LYS A 17 -6.77 -8.92 -1.26
N GLY A 18 -6.42 -9.93 -0.46
CA GLY A 18 -6.94 -11.29 -0.63
C GLY A 18 -6.26 -12.13 -1.68
N TYR A 19 -5.07 -11.74 -2.15
CA TYR A 19 -4.34 -12.52 -3.15
C TYR A 19 -3.40 -13.53 -2.49
N THR A 20 -3.35 -14.75 -3.06
CA THR A 20 -2.25 -15.67 -2.78
C THR A 20 -1.01 -15.22 -3.55
N GLN A 21 0.17 -15.73 -3.16
CA GLN A 21 1.39 -15.48 -3.95
C GLN A 21 1.20 -15.93 -5.39
N GLN A 22 0.65 -17.12 -5.60
CA GLN A 22 0.42 -17.67 -6.93
C GLN A 22 -0.49 -16.76 -7.76
N ALA A 23 -1.59 -16.29 -7.19
CA ALA A 23 -2.54 -15.44 -7.90
C ALA A 23 -1.91 -14.10 -8.31
N LEU A 24 -1.14 -13.48 -7.41
CA LEU A 24 -0.48 -12.22 -7.74
C LEU A 24 0.63 -12.42 -8.77
N ALA A 25 1.46 -13.46 -8.60
CA ALA A 25 2.54 -13.77 -9.52
C ALA A 25 2.00 -13.99 -10.95
N GLU A 26 0.90 -14.74 -11.07
CA GLU A 26 0.22 -14.96 -12.35
C GLU A 26 -0.28 -13.66 -12.94
N LYS A 27 -0.87 -12.79 -12.12
CA LYS A 27 -1.42 -11.51 -12.57
C LYS A 27 -0.36 -10.56 -13.12
N VAL A 28 0.85 -10.58 -12.56
CA VAL A 28 1.95 -9.73 -13.02
C VAL A 28 2.97 -10.48 -13.89
N ASP A 29 2.64 -11.71 -14.26
CA ASP A 29 3.41 -12.53 -15.20
C ASP A 29 4.85 -12.80 -14.73
N ILE A 30 4.99 -13.28 -13.50
CA ILE A 30 6.27 -13.73 -12.95
C ILE A 30 6.09 -15.09 -12.29
N ALA A 31 7.21 -15.79 -12.05
CA ALA A 31 7.20 -17.05 -11.33
C ALA A 31 6.88 -16.83 -9.85
N ASP A 32 6.17 -17.78 -9.24
CA ASP A 32 5.84 -17.75 -7.81
C ASP A 32 7.10 -17.61 -6.95
N MET A 33 8.16 -18.32 -7.32
CA MET A 33 9.43 -18.27 -6.60
C MET A 33 10.03 -16.86 -6.62
N TYR A 34 9.92 -16.16 -7.73
CA TYR A 34 10.44 -14.79 -7.84
C TYR A 34 9.67 -13.84 -6.91
N LEU A 35 8.35 -13.94 -6.90
CA LEU A 35 7.54 -13.14 -5.98
C LEU A 35 7.88 -13.47 -4.51
N SER A 36 8.05 -14.74 -4.19
CA SER A 36 8.48 -15.17 -2.86
C SER A 36 9.81 -14.54 -2.47
N GLU A 37 10.78 -14.51 -3.38
CA GLU A 37 12.08 -13.90 -3.12
C GLU A 37 11.98 -12.38 -2.87
N ILE A 38 11.11 -11.71 -3.61
CA ILE A 38 10.84 -10.28 -3.40
C ILE A 38 10.23 -10.05 -2.03
N GLU A 39 9.21 -10.82 -1.67
CA GLU A 39 8.51 -10.67 -0.38
C GLU A 39 9.40 -10.98 0.81
N ARG A 40 10.34 -11.92 0.65
CA ARG A 40 11.31 -12.26 1.69
C ARG A 40 12.52 -11.31 1.76
N GLY A 41 12.60 -10.35 0.85
CA GLY A 41 13.71 -9.41 0.81
C GLY A 41 14.99 -9.96 0.20
N VAL A 42 14.93 -11.09 -0.49
CA VAL A 42 16.08 -11.69 -1.18
C VAL A 42 16.41 -10.92 -2.46
N LYS A 43 15.38 -10.46 -3.15
CA LYS A 43 15.50 -9.69 -4.39
C LYS A 43 14.68 -8.41 -4.34
N THR A 44 15.15 -7.39 -5.04
CA THR A 44 14.41 -6.14 -5.23
C THR A 44 13.77 -6.18 -6.62
N PRO A 45 12.48 -5.86 -6.75
CA PRO A 45 11.86 -5.82 -8.07
C PRO A 45 12.43 -4.66 -8.90
N SER A 46 12.43 -4.82 -10.23
CA SER A 46 12.67 -3.68 -11.12
C SER A 46 11.56 -2.65 -10.93
N LEU A 47 11.82 -1.42 -11.35
CA LEU A 47 10.80 -0.37 -11.28
C LEU A 47 9.55 -0.77 -12.06
N ARG A 48 9.72 -1.37 -13.25
CA ARG A 48 8.60 -1.81 -14.09
C ARG A 48 7.77 -2.87 -13.37
N LEU A 49 8.41 -3.85 -12.76
CA LEU A 49 7.71 -4.89 -12.01
C LEU A 49 7.02 -4.33 -10.78
N PHE A 50 7.69 -3.43 -10.06
CA PHE A 50 7.09 -2.76 -8.90
C PHE A 50 5.79 -2.04 -9.29
N ILE A 51 5.80 -1.30 -10.41
CA ILE A 51 4.60 -0.62 -10.90
C ILE A 51 3.50 -1.62 -11.22
N LYS A 52 3.82 -2.74 -11.88
CA LYS A 52 2.83 -3.80 -12.17
C LYS A 52 2.21 -4.36 -10.90
N ILE A 53 3.03 -4.61 -9.88
CA ILE A 53 2.56 -5.17 -8.61
C ILE A 53 1.61 -4.19 -7.90
N ILE A 54 1.99 -2.93 -7.77
CA ILE A 54 1.13 -1.95 -7.09
C ILE A 54 -0.15 -1.67 -7.86
N GLU A 55 -0.11 -1.67 -9.18
CA GLU A 55 -1.32 -1.56 -10.00
C GLU A 55 -2.24 -2.77 -9.80
N ALA A 56 -1.67 -3.98 -9.81
CA ALA A 56 -2.43 -5.20 -9.59
C ALA A 56 -3.09 -5.23 -8.21
N LEU A 57 -2.41 -4.69 -7.20
CA LEU A 57 -2.91 -4.63 -5.83
C LEU A 57 -3.79 -3.40 -5.57
N ASP A 58 -3.81 -2.45 -6.50
CA ASP A 58 -4.54 -1.18 -6.34
C ASP A 58 -4.12 -0.44 -5.08
N VAL A 59 -2.80 -0.31 -4.89
CA VAL A 59 -2.21 0.46 -3.79
C VAL A 59 -1.33 1.57 -4.36
N SER A 60 -1.13 2.64 -3.60
CA SER A 60 -0.28 3.74 -4.05
C SER A 60 1.19 3.44 -3.78
N ALA A 61 2.06 3.94 -4.67
CA ALA A 61 3.50 3.87 -4.46
C ALA A 61 3.89 4.63 -3.19
N ASP A 62 3.26 5.75 -2.91
CA ASP A 62 3.51 6.54 -1.71
C ASP A 62 3.26 5.73 -0.44
N PHE A 63 2.19 4.97 -0.40
CA PHE A 63 1.87 4.12 0.74
C PHE A 63 2.97 3.08 0.98
N ILE A 64 3.44 2.46 -0.08
CA ILE A 64 4.48 1.42 0.01
C ILE A 64 5.84 2.02 0.39
N LEU A 65 6.19 3.19 -0.16
CA LEU A 65 7.51 3.78 -0.03
C LEU A 65 7.64 4.83 1.08
N ARG A 66 6.56 5.16 1.76
CA ARG A 66 6.53 6.31 2.68
C ARG A 66 7.58 6.26 3.79
N ASP A 67 7.88 5.07 4.30
CA ASP A 67 8.86 4.92 5.38
C ASP A 67 10.31 5.01 4.86
N GLU A 68 10.48 4.93 3.55
CA GLU A 68 11.78 5.00 2.89
C GLU A 68 12.12 6.43 2.45
N LEU A 69 11.16 7.36 2.54
CA LEU A 69 11.32 8.73 2.11
C LEU A 69 11.26 9.67 3.31
N PRO A 70 12.11 10.72 3.35
CA PRO A 70 12.06 11.69 4.43
C PRO A 70 10.70 12.39 4.59
N SER A 71 9.95 12.52 3.49
CA SER A 71 8.64 13.16 3.46
C SER A 71 7.46 12.17 3.60
N GLY A 72 7.72 10.92 4.00
CA GLY A 72 6.71 9.87 4.03
C GLY A 72 5.45 10.23 4.83
N LYS A 73 5.62 10.93 5.95
CA LYS A 73 4.49 11.39 6.77
C LYS A 73 3.59 12.37 6.02
N SER A 74 4.17 13.26 5.24
CA SER A 74 3.41 14.22 4.42
C SER A 74 2.54 13.52 3.40
N PHE A 75 3.05 12.47 2.76
CA PHE A 75 2.26 11.70 1.79
C PHE A 75 1.02 11.06 2.43
N VAL A 76 1.13 10.58 3.67
CA VAL A 76 -0.02 10.00 4.37
C VAL A 76 -1.09 11.06 4.63
N TYR A 77 -0.69 12.24 5.09
CA TYR A 77 -1.62 13.34 5.32
C TYR A 77 -2.25 13.81 4.01
N ASP A 78 -1.46 13.93 2.96
CA ASP A 78 -1.94 14.35 1.65
C ASP A 78 -2.95 13.35 1.08
N GLU A 79 -2.72 12.06 1.27
CA GLU A 79 -3.64 11.01 0.82
C GLU A 79 -4.99 11.15 1.51
N ILE A 80 -5.00 11.32 2.82
CA ILE A 80 -6.24 11.50 3.60
C ILE A 80 -6.95 12.78 3.15
N THR A 81 -6.22 13.88 3.00
CA THR A 81 -6.76 15.15 2.55
C THR A 81 -7.41 15.02 1.17
N SER A 82 -6.74 14.35 0.23
CA SER A 82 -7.28 14.14 -1.12
C SER A 82 -8.58 13.35 -1.09
N LYS A 83 -8.67 12.34 -0.25
CA LYS A 83 -9.90 11.56 -0.10
C LYS A 83 -11.04 12.41 0.46
N LEU A 84 -10.74 13.28 1.42
CA LEU A 84 -11.74 14.17 2.00
C LEU A 84 -12.22 15.23 1.03
N GLU A 85 -11.35 15.73 0.16
CA GLU A 85 -11.70 16.73 -0.86
C GLU A 85 -12.75 16.24 -1.84
N GLY A 86 -12.75 14.93 -2.13
CA GLY A 86 -13.74 14.33 -3.02
C GLY A 86 -15.14 14.16 -2.42
N LEU A 87 -15.32 14.49 -1.15
CA LEU A 87 -16.59 14.30 -0.43
C LEU A 87 -17.39 15.59 -0.36
N THR A 88 -18.71 15.46 -0.23
CA THR A 88 -19.60 16.60 0.07
C THR A 88 -19.35 17.07 1.50
N PRO A 89 -19.73 18.32 1.85
CA PRO A 89 -19.61 18.79 3.24
C PRO A 89 -20.32 17.90 4.23
N LYS A 90 -21.48 17.35 3.87
CA LYS A 90 -22.24 16.42 4.72
C LYS A 90 -21.47 15.13 4.97
N GLN A 91 -20.84 14.59 3.91
CA GLN A 91 -20.02 13.38 4.02
C GLN A 91 -18.78 13.62 4.86
N ARG A 92 -18.11 14.78 4.70
CA ARG A 92 -16.95 15.15 5.52
C ARG A 92 -17.31 15.21 6.99
N LYS A 93 -18.49 15.78 7.31
CA LYS A 93 -18.97 15.85 8.69
C LYS A 93 -19.18 14.45 9.27
N ALA A 94 -19.77 13.55 8.51
CA ALA A 94 -19.96 12.16 8.94
C ALA A 94 -18.64 11.47 9.25
N ILE A 95 -17.61 11.67 8.40
CA ILE A 95 -16.27 11.11 8.63
C ILE A 95 -15.65 11.72 9.89
N ALA A 96 -15.76 13.03 10.08
CA ALA A 96 -15.25 13.70 11.28
C ALA A 96 -15.91 13.14 12.55
N ASP A 97 -17.21 12.90 12.51
CA ASP A 97 -17.95 12.31 13.63
C ASP A 97 -17.46 10.89 13.94
N LEU A 98 -17.14 10.10 12.91
CA LEU A 98 -16.56 8.76 13.08
C LEU A 98 -15.19 8.82 13.74
N ILE A 99 -14.34 9.76 13.35
CA ILE A 99 -13.03 9.96 13.94
C ILE A 99 -13.18 10.33 15.43
N ASP A 100 -14.06 11.26 15.75
CA ASP A 100 -14.33 11.67 17.12
C ASP A 100 -14.82 10.49 17.98
N ALA A 101 -15.71 9.67 17.45
CA ALA A 101 -16.21 8.50 18.13
C ALA A 101 -15.10 7.48 18.39
N TYR A 102 -14.22 7.28 17.40
CA TYR A 102 -13.07 6.38 17.54
C TYR A 102 -12.12 6.86 18.63
N VAL A 103 -11.76 8.15 18.61
CA VAL A 103 -10.84 8.74 19.58
C VAL A 103 -11.41 8.65 21.01
N LYS A 104 -12.71 8.87 21.14
CA LYS A 104 -13.40 8.80 22.44
C LYS A 104 -13.34 7.42 23.08
N ASN A 105 -13.23 6.38 22.27
CA ASN A 105 -13.26 4.98 22.73
C ASN A 105 -11.87 4.33 22.79
N LEU A 106 -10.81 5.11 22.65
CA LEU A 106 -9.45 4.60 22.75
C LEU A 106 -9.03 4.23 24.19
#